data_fe3521d85d1ae8070aad7172de4fb8c4
#
_entry.id   fe3521d85d1ae8070aad7172de4fb8c4
#
_cell.length_a   1.000
_cell.length_b   1.000
_cell.length_c   1.000
_cell.angle_alpha   90.00
_cell.angle_beta   90.00
_cell.angle_gamma   90.00
#
_symmetry.space_group_name_H-M   'P 1'
#
loop_
_entity.id
_entity.type
_entity.pdbx_description
1 polymer ?
#
loop_
_entity_poly.entity_id
_entity_poly.type
_entity_poly.pdbx_seq_one_letter_code
_entity_poly.pdbx_strand_id
1 'polypeptide(L)'
;MSRIDERFTQLRGARKTGLVTYVTAGDPDLTRSAEIIQRLDQAGADVLEIGVPFSDPLADGPVIQRATERALASGVTLKSVLGMLKTLRPSISAPIVIFSYANPILRMGLENFVTDAQAAGVDGVLTLDMPPEEGDAFRAAFDGAGIDTIFLLSPTTTVERIRRASELGSGFLYGISRLGVTGVRDTVDDSARELAERVKSETRLPLALGFGISRPEHVRSIGQWADAAVVGSALVKVIAEHGQSAGLLDEVERYVRWLRN
;
A
#
# COMPACT_ATOMS: atom_id res chain seq x y z
N MET A 1 -10.18 14.12 -10.77
CA MET A 1 -10.42 13.26 -9.59
C MET A 1 -9.84 11.90 -9.95
N SER A 2 -8.88 11.41 -9.16
CA SER A 2 -8.24 10.12 -9.39
C SER A 2 -9.16 8.96 -8.96
N ARG A 3 -8.83 7.71 -9.37
CA ARG A 3 -9.58 6.53 -8.88
C ARG A 3 -9.45 6.35 -7.36
N ILE A 4 -8.34 6.78 -6.78
CA ILE A 4 -8.15 6.79 -5.33
C ILE A 4 -9.13 7.76 -4.68
N ASP A 5 -9.23 9.00 -5.19
CA ASP A 5 -10.19 9.99 -4.69
C ASP A 5 -11.64 9.50 -4.78
N GLU A 6 -12.00 8.88 -5.92
CA GLU A 6 -13.34 8.32 -6.12
C GLU A 6 -13.64 7.22 -5.10
N ARG A 7 -12.68 6.32 -4.85
CA ARG A 7 -12.83 5.24 -3.88
C ARG A 7 -13.02 5.78 -2.46
N PHE A 8 -12.17 6.71 -2.02
CA PHE A 8 -12.31 7.30 -0.68
C PHE A 8 -13.60 8.13 -0.54
N THR A 9 -14.05 8.80 -1.60
CA THR A 9 -15.34 9.50 -1.62
C THR A 9 -16.51 8.52 -1.43
N GLN A 10 -16.51 7.38 -2.13
CA GLN A 10 -17.50 6.32 -1.97
C GLN A 10 -17.50 5.75 -0.55
N LEU A 11 -16.32 5.47 0.02
CA LEU A 11 -16.18 4.97 1.39
C LEU A 11 -16.75 5.95 2.42
N ARG A 12 -16.41 7.23 2.31
CA ARG A 12 -16.94 8.29 3.17
C ARG A 12 -18.48 8.43 3.05
N GLY A 13 -19.00 8.41 1.82
CA GLY A 13 -20.44 8.44 1.56
C GLY A 13 -21.18 7.25 2.18
N ALA A 14 -20.57 6.07 2.14
CA ALA A 14 -21.11 4.85 2.75
C ALA A 14 -20.82 4.71 4.25
N ARG A 15 -20.04 5.62 4.85
CA ARG A 15 -19.55 5.56 6.24
C ARG A 15 -18.84 4.25 6.55
N LYS A 16 -18.01 3.78 5.61
CA LYS A 16 -17.24 2.53 5.72
C LYS A 16 -15.76 2.82 5.84
N THR A 17 -15.08 2.05 6.68
CA THR A 17 -13.62 2.01 6.74
C THR A 17 -13.09 1.29 5.52
N GLY A 18 -12.17 1.93 4.78
CA GLY A 18 -11.49 1.30 3.65
C GLY A 18 -10.54 0.19 4.11
N LEU A 19 -10.35 -0.80 3.25
CA LEU A 19 -9.35 -1.86 3.43
C LEU A 19 -8.31 -1.76 2.31
N VAL A 20 -7.10 -1.34 2.67
CA VAL A 20 -5.92 -1.37 1.80
C VAL A 20 -5.20 -2.68 2.03
N THR A 21 -4.95 -3.46 0.99
CA THR A 21 -4.25 -4.75 1.09
C THR A 21 -2.89 -4.66 0.43
N TYR A 22 -1.84 -4.98 1.19
CA TYR A 22 -0.47 -5.05 0.69
C TYR A 22 -0.08 -6.48 0.34
N VAL A 23 0.57 -6.65 -0.80
CA VAL A 23 1.26 -7.89 -1.19
C VAL A 23 2.62 -7.57 -1.81
N THR A 24 3.60 -8.46 -1.59
CA THR A 24 4.89 -8.39 -2.30
C THR A 24 4.71 -9.01 -3.69
N ALA A 25 4.93 -8.21 -4.74
CA ALA A 25 4.82 -8.69 -6.11
C ALA A 25 5.86 -9.78 -6.40
N GLY A 26 5.40 -10.90 -6.96
CA GLY A 26 6.24 -12.06 -7.24
C GLY A 26 6.40 -13.03 -6.08
N ASP A 27 5.68 -12.86 -4.98
CA ASP A 27 5.61 -13.85 -3.91
C ASP A 27 4.30 -14.66 -3.99
N PRO A 28 4.31 -16.01 -4.14
CA PRO A 28 5.47 -16.90 -4.23
C PRO A 28 6.16 -16.90 -5.62
N ASP A 29 5.48 -16.49 -6.66
CA ASP A 29 5.95 -16.25 -8.02
C ASP A 29 5.07 -15.21 -8.72
N LEU A 30 5.47 -14.74 -9.91
CA LEU A 30 4.77 -13.64 -10.59
C LEU A 30 3.37 -14.03 -11.07
N THR A 31 3.16 -15.27 -11.49
CA THR A 31 1.85 -15.78 -11.94
C THR A 31 0.87 -15.87 -10.79
N ARG A 32 1.30 -16.51 -9.70
CA ARG A 32 0.50 -16.59 -8.47
C ARG A 32 0.21 -15.22 -7.88
N SER A 33 1.18 -14.31 -7.92
CA SER A 33 1.01 -12.93 -7.47
C SER A 33 -0.11 -12.22 -8.24
N ALA A 34 -0.18 -12.40 -9.57
CA ALA A 34 -1.27 -11.87 -10.39
C ALA A 34 -2.65 -12.42 -9.97
N GLU A 35 -2.74 -13.74 -9.77
CA GLU A 35 -3.96 -14.41 -9.31
C GLU A 35 -4.40 -13.91 -7.92
N ILE A 36 -3.44 -13.73 -6.99
CA ILE A 36 -3.68 -13.18 -5.65
C ILE A 36 -4.24 -11.76 -5.74
N ILE A 37 -3.62 -10.88 -6.52
CA ILE A 37 -4.05 -9.48 -6.70
C ILE A 37 -5.49 -9.44 -7.23
N GLN A 38 -5.82 -10.26 -8.23
CA GLN A 38 -7.17 -10.36 -8.75
C GLN A 38 -8.16 -10.88 -7.69
N ARG A 39 -7.76 -11.86 -6.88
CA ARG A 39 -8.60 -12.40 -5.81
C ARG A 39 -8.84 -11.37 -4.70
N LEU A 40 -7.84 -10.53 -4.37
CA LEU A 40 -7.99 -9.43 -3.40
C LEU A 40 -9.04 -8.41 -3.85
N ASP A 41 -9.02 -8.00 -5.13
CA ASP A 41 -10.03 -7.12 -5.71
C ASP A 41 -11.44 -7.74 -5.60
N GLN A 42 -11.58 -9.01 -6.00
CA GLN A 42 -12.85 -9.75 -5.91
C GLN A 42 -13.34 -9.96 -4.48
N ALA A 43 -12.42 -10.09 -3.52
CA ALA A 43 -12.73 -10.21 -2.09
C ALA A 43 -13.15 -8.87 -1.47
N GLY A 44 -12.97 -7.76 -2.20
CA GLY A 44 -13.43 -6.44 -1.82
C GLY A 44 -12.35 -5.56 -1.18
N ALA A 45 -11.08 -5.74 -1.50
CA ALA A 45 -10.06 -4.74 -1.19
C ALA A 45 -10.43 -3.40 -1.81
N ASP A 46 -10.30 -2.32 -1.06
CA ASP A 46 -10.65 -0.98 -1.53
C ASP A 46 -9.50 -0.31 -2.27
N VAL A 47 -8.25 -0.65 -1.91
CA VAL A 47 -7.02 -0.26 -2.58
C VAL A 47 -6.05 -1.45 -2.55
N LEU A 48 -5.37 -1.68 -3.66
CA LEU A 48 -4.37 -2.72 -3.81
C LEU A 48 -2.97 -2.09 -3.76
N GLU A 49 -2.20 -2.39 -2.73
CA GLU A 49 -0.85 -1.92 -2.55
C GLU A 49 0.13 -3.01 -2.97
N ILE A 50 0.92 -2.74 -3.99
CA ILE A 50 1.78 -3.71 -4.66
C ILE A 50 3.25 -3.39 -4.33
N GLY A 51 3.83 -4.16 -3.43
CA GLY A 51 5.21 -4.03 -3.00
C GLY A 51 6.19 -4.49 -4.08
N VAL A 52 7.08 -3.61 -4.48
CA VAL A 52 8.16 -3.93 -5.42
C VAL A 52 9.32 -4.56 -4.65
N PRO A 53 9.77 -5.79 -4.99
CA PRO A 53 10.90 -6.41 -4.31
C PRO A 53 12.16 -5.57 -4.45
N PHE A 54 12.88 -5.39 -3.34
CA PHE A 54 14.14 -4.64 -3.29
C PHE A 54 15.16 -5.35 -2.40
N SER A 55 16.44 -5.34 -2.79
CA SER A 55 17.52 -6.07 -2.11
C SER A 55 17.84 -5.55 -0.71
N ASP A 56 17.56 -4.27 -0.46
CA ASP A 56 17.93 -3.57 0.77
C ASP A 56 16.72 -3.00 1.50
N PRO A 57 15.76 -3.86 1.97
CA PRO A 57 14.45 -3.46 2.44
C PRO A 57 14.48 -3.01 3.91
N LEU A 58 15.20 -1.93 4.22
CA LEU A 58 15.50 -1.45 5.58
C LEU A 58 14.25 -1.06 6.39
N ALA A 59 13.17 -0.63 5.71
CA ALA A 59 11.93 -0.24 6.35
C ALA A 59 10.96 -1.42 6.57
N ASP A 60 11.25 -2.59 5.97
CA ASP A 60 10.36 -3.74 6.00
C ASP A 60 10.61 -4.65 7.20
N GLY A 61 9.52 -5.21 7.72
CA GLY A 61 9.61 -6.25 8.75
C GLY A 61 9.98 -7.63 8.20
N PRO A 62 10.38 -8.56 9.07
CA PRO A 62 10.94 -9.86 8.67
C PRO A 62 9.98 -10.71 7.81
N VAL A 63 8.68 -10.51 7.91
CA VAL A 63 7.69 -11.22 7.08
C VAL A 63 7.76 -10.73 5.64
N ILE A 64 7.77 -9.40 5.44
CA ILE A 64 7.86 -8.77 4.13
C ILE A 64 9.25 -9.00 3.53
N GLN A 65 10.32 -8.90 4.32
CA GLN A 65 11.69 -9.21 3.86
C GLN A 65 11.79 -10.61 3.26
N ARG A 66 11.24 -11.64 3.94
CA ARG A 66 11.24 -13.02 3.41
C ARG A 66 10.41 -13.17 2.13
N ALA A 67 9.30 -12.44 2.00
CA ALA A 67 8.52 -12.41 0.76
C ALA A 67 9.32 -11.77 -0.39
N THR A 68 10.00 -10.66 -0.09
CA THR A 68 10.93 -9.98 -1.01
C THR A 68 12.06 -10.89 -1.45
N GLU A 69 12.69 -11.63 -0.54
CA GLU A 69 13.74 -12.61 -0.86
C GLU A 69 13.25 -13.69 -1.84
N ARG A 70 12.04 -14.25 -1.62
CA ARG A 70 11.43 -15.23 -2.53
C ARG A 70 11.20 -14.65 -3.93
N ALA A 71 10.64 -13.45 -3.99
CA ALA A 71 10.36 -12.76 -5.25
C ALA A 71 11.67 -12.44 -6.02
N LEU A 72 12.69 -11.94 -5.33
CA LEU A 72 14.01 -11.67 -5.95
C LEU A 72 14.70 -12.95 -6.44
N ALA A 73 14.61 -14.05 -5.68
CA ALA A 73 15.14 -15.34 -6.09
C ALA A 73 14.49 -15.87 -7.38
N SER A 74 13.24 -15.47 -7.65
CA SER A 74 12.51 -15.77 -8.90
C SER A 74 12.79 -14.75 -10.01
N GLY A 75 13.73 -13.82 -9.82
CA GLY A 75 14.14 -12.83 -10.83
C GLY A 75 13.14 -11.69 -11.06
N VAL A 76 12.25 -11.44 -10.10
CA VAL A 76 11.25 -10.36 -10.21
C VAL A 76 11.93 -8.99 -10.13
N THR A 77 11.54 -8.10 -11.03
CA THR A 77 12.05 -6.72 -11.14
C THR A 77 10.87 -5.73 -11.19
N LEU A 78 11.12 -4.45 -10.93
CA LEU A 78 10.12 -3.40 -11.10
C LEU A 78 9.46 -3.44 -12.50
N LYS A 79 10.26 -3.67 -13.56
CA LYS A 79 9.76 -3.78 -14.93
C LYS A 79 8.80 -4.96 -15.11
N SER A 80 9.13 -6.14 -14.54
CA SER A 80 8.23 -7.31 -14.62
C SER A 80 6.95 -7.11 -13.81
N VAL A 81 7.03 -6.40 -12.67
CA VAL A 81 5.85 -6.02 -11.88
C VAL A 81 4.91 -5.11 -12.69
N LEU A 82 5.43 -4.04 -13.30
CA LEU A 82 4.64 -3.16 -14.14
C LEU A 82 4.04 -3.89 -15.36
N GLY A 83 4.80 -4.81 -15.97
CA GLY A 83 4.31 -5.66 -17.05
C GLY A 83 3.16 -6.57 -16.63
N MET A 84 3.25 -7.19 -15.46
CA MET A 84 2.16 -7.99 -14.85
C MET A 84 0.91 -7.12 -14.62
N LEU A 85 1.07 -5.96 -13.99
CA LEU A 85 -0.04 -5.04 -13.69
C LEU A 85 -0.72 -4.55 -14.97
N LYS A 86 0.03 -4.23 -16.02
CA LYS A 86 -0.52 -3.84 -17.32
C LYS A 86 -1.46 -4.91 -17.88
N THR A 87 -1.07 -6.18 -17.78
CA THR A 87 -1.90 -7.31 -18.24
C THR A 87 -3.13 -7.48 -17.35
N LEU A 88 -2.98 -7.29 -16.05
CA LEU A 88 -4.01 -7.52 -15.05
C LEU A 88 -5.04 -6.38 -14.95
N ARG A 89 -4.62 -5.14 -15.24
CA ARG A 89 -5.44 -3.93 -15.05
C ARG A 89 -6.87 -4.00 -15.59
N PRO A 90 -7.15 -4.56 -16.77
CA PRO A 90 -8.53 -4.63 -17.30
C PRO A 90 -9.49 -5.45 -16.42
N SER A 91 -8.96 -6.37 -15.58
CA SER A 91 -9.75 -7.23 -14.71
C SER A 91 -9.83 -6.73 -13.27
N ILE A 92 -9.18 -5.61 -12.94
CA ILE A 92 -9.12 -5.01 -11.59
C ILE A 92 -9.97 -3.75 -11.53
N SER A 93 -10.83 -3.64 -10.54
CA SER A 93 -11.66 -2.45 -10.28
C SER A 93 -11.04 -1.50 -9.26
N ALA A 94 -10.36 -2.03 -8.24
CA ALA A 94 -9.73 -1.23 -7.20
C ALA A 94 -8.56 -0.39 -7.73
N PRO A 95 -8.28 0.78 -7.14
CA PRO A 95 -7.05 1.52 -7.38
C PRO A 95 -5.82 0.68 -7.02
N ILE A 96 -4.76 0.83 -7.84
CA ILE A 96 -3.47 0.17 -7.67
C ILE A 96 -2.43 1.20 -7.23
N VAL A 97 -1.79 0.94 -6.10
CA VAL A 97 -0.69 1.74 -5.56
C VAL A 97 0.61 0.93 -5.63
N ILE A 98 1.62 1.47 -6.26
CA ILE A 98 2.99 0.93 -6.17
C ILE A 98 3.60 1.35 -4.84
N PHE A 99 4.08 0.37 -4.10
CA PHE A 99 4.82 0.55 -2.85
C PHE A 99 6.29 0.17 -3.11
N SER A 100 7.18 1.15 -3.11
CA SER A 100 8.59 0.96 -3.52
C SER A 100 9.53 1.81 -2.69
N TYR A 101 10.81 1.47 -2.77
CA TYR A 101 11.90 2.38 -2.42
C TYR A 101 12.24 3.29 -3.60
N ALA A 102 12.90 4.42 -3.35
CA ALA A 102 13.31 5.37 -4.39
C ALA A 102 14.32 4.75 -5.38
N ASN A 103 15.25 3.94 -4.88
CA ASN A 103 16.34 3.39 -5.71
C ASN A 103 15.84 2.56 -6.91
N PRO A 104 14.91 1.59 -6.81
CA PRO A 104 14.36 0.89 -7.98
C PRO A 104 13.78 1.84 -9.04
N ILE A 105 13.07 2.88 -8.61
CA ILE A 105 12.46 3.89 -9.50
C ILE A 105 13.55 4.71 -10.20
N LEU A 106 14.52 5.23 -9.43
CA LEU A 106 15.63 6.04 -9.96
C LEU A 106 16.53 5.26 -10.91
N ARG A 107 16.79 3.95 -10.63
CA ARG A 107 17.55 3.07 -11.53
C ARG A 107 16.83 2.81 -12.86
N MET A 108 15.52 2.77 -12.86
CA MET A 108 14.71 2.65 -14.08
C MET A 108 14.72 3.98 -14.87
N GLY A 109 14.95 5.08 -14.17
CA GLY A 109 14.78 6.45 -14.65
C GLY A 109 13.33 6.91 -14.43
N LEU A 110 13.18 8.09 -13.81
CA LEU A 110 11.88 8.60 -13.38
C LEU A 110 10.87 8.70 -14.53
N GLU A 111 11.30 9.22 -15.69
CA GLU A 111 10.45 9.35 -16.88
C GLU A 111 10.00 7.99 -17.44
N ASN A 112 10.91 7.01 -17.50
CA ASN A 112 10.59 5.65 -17.93
C ASN A 112 9.62 4.98 -16.96
N PHE A 113 9.86 5.14 -15.66
CA PHE A 113 8.97 4.62 -14.63
C PHE A 113 7.56 5.21 -14.76
N VAL A 114 7.43 6.53 -14.90
CA VAL A 114 6.14 7.21 -15.06
C VAL A 114 5.40 6.69 -16.29
N THR A 115 6.09 6.57 -17.42
CA THR A 115 5.52 6.05 -18.68
C THR A 115 5.00 4.62 -18.52
N ASP A 116 5.82 3.74 -17.93
CA ASP A 116 5.44 2.34 -17.75
C ASP A 116 4.36 2.17 -16.67
N ALA A 117 4.40 2.95 -15.58
CA ALA A 117 3.40 2.94 -14.52
C ALA A 117 2.03 3.42 -15.03
N GLN A 118 2.01 4.50 -15.81
CA GLN A 118 0.79 4.99 -16.46
C GLN A 118 0.22 3.93 -17.42
N ALA A 119 1.06 3.33 -18.25
CA ALA A 119 0.67 2.25 -19.16
C ALA A 119 0.19 0.98 -18.45
N ALA A 120 0.67 0.75 -17.22
CA ALA A 120 0.23 -0.33 -16.34
C ALA A 120 -1.07 -0.01 -15.59
N GLY A 121 -1.57 1.22 -15.67
CA GLY A 121 -2.77 1.66 -14.98
C GLY A 121 -2.57 1.80 -13.47
N VAL A 122 -1.36 2.19 -13.04
CA VAL A 122 -1.03 2.55 -11.66
C VAL A 122 -1.73 3.84 -11.32
N ASP A 123 -2.41 3.89 -10.18
CA ASP A 123 -3.19 5.03 -9.71
C ASP A 123 -2.42 5.89 -8.69
N GLY A 124 -1.46 5.31 -7.99
CA GLY A 124 -0.63 6.03 -7.02
C GLY A 124 0.71 5.36 -6.76
N VAL A 125 1.64 6.11 -6.19
CA VAL A 125 2.97 5.64 -5.79
C VAL A 125 3.27 6.11 -4.37
N LEU A 126 3.64 5.16 -3.52
CA LEU A 126 4.22 5.39 -2.21
C LEU A 126 5.71 5.02 -2.28
N THR A 127 6.57 6.01 -2.04
CA THR A 127 8.01 5.80 -1.97
C THR A 127 8.45 5.86 -0.51
N LEU A 128 8.82 4.70 0.06
CA LEU A 128 9.03 4.51 1.51
C LEU A 128 10.10 5.42 2.12
N ASP A 129 11.18 5.60 1.40
CA ASP A 129 12.38 6.34 1.81
C ASP A 129 12.48 7.74 1.22
N MET A 130 11.37 8.24 0.66
CA MET A 130 11.27 9.60 0.12
C MET A 130 10.64 10.54 1.15
N PRO A 131 11.42 11.42 1.79
CA PRO A 131 10.86 12.42 2.69
C PRO A 131 10.18 13.54 1.88
N PRO A 132 9.20 14.25 2.45
CA PRO A 132 8.50 15.34 1.75
C PRO A 132 9.43 16.43 1.24
N GLU A 133 10.58 16.65 1.89
CA GLU A 133 11.59 17.65 1.52
C GLU A 133 12.27 17.36 0.17
N GLU A 134 12.29 16.08 -0.25
CA GLU A 134 12.89 15.62 -1.51
C GLU A 134 11.83 15.24 -2.56
N GLY A 135 10.55 15.39 -2.23
CA GLY A 135 9.42 14.90 -3.02
C GLY A 135 9.05 15.71 -4.26
N ASP A 136 9.57 16.93 -4.43
CA ASP A 136 9.11 17.86 -5.48
C ASP A 136 9.25 17.28 -6.91
N ALA A 137 10.38 16.66 -7.22
CA ALA A 137 10.63 16.07 -8.54
C ALA A 137 9.71 14.87 -8.84
N PHE A 138 9.50 14.00 -7.84
CA PHE A 138 8.56 12.87 -7.93
C PHE A 138 7.14 13.37 -8.10
N ARG A 139 6.71 14.33 -7.27
CA ARG A 139 5.39 14.94 -7.36
C ARG A 139 5.13 15.51 -8.75
N ALA A 140 6.06 16.31 -9.28
CA ALA A 140 5.91 16.93 -10.61
C ALA A 140 5.78 15.88 -11.71
N ALA A 141 6.59 14.82 -11.66
CA ALA A 141 6.55 13.73 -12.64
C ALA A 141 5.25 12.91 -12.57
N PHE A 142 4.79 12.60 -11.37
CA PHE A 142 3.58 11.79 -11.17
C PHE A 142 2.30 12.56 -11.48
N ASP A 143 2.22 13.84 -11.08
CA ASP A 143 1.05 14.69 -11.31
C ASP A 143 0.78 14.85 -12.82
N GLY A 144 1.83 15.08 -13.62
CA GLY A 144 1.73 15.15 -15.08
C GLY A 144 1.19 13.86 -15.74
N ALA A 145 1.30 12.72 -15.06
CA ALA A 145 0.80 11.42 -15.52
C ALA A 145 -0.55 11.03 -14.89
N GLY A 146 -1.10 11.84 -13.98
CA GLY A 146 -2.31 11.52 -13.24
C GLY A 146 -2.13 10.40 -12.20
N ILE A 147 -0.91 10.24 -11.68
CA ILE A 147 -0.55 9.27 -10.65
C ILE A 147 -0.46 10.00 -9.30
N ASP A 148 -1.18 9.52 -8.30
CA ASP A 148 -1.16 10.11 -6.96
C ASP A 148 0.20 9.88 -6.26
N THR A 149 0.69 10.91 -5.55
CA THR A 149 1.90 10.82 -4.73
C THR A 149 1.51 10.61 -3.26
N ILE A 150 1.87 9.47 -2.70
CA ILE A 150 1.49 9.09 -1.34
C ILE A 150 2.71 9.20 -0.42
N PHE A 151 2.58 9.95 0.68
CA PHE A 151 3.65 10.13 1.66
C PHE A 151 3.40 9.31 2.93
N LEU A 152 4.51 8.77 3.47
CA LEU A 152 4.55 8.04 4.72
C LEU A 152 4.72 9.01 5.91
N LEU A 153 3.86 8.86 6.90
CA LEU A 153 3.91 9.60 8.16
C LEU A 153 4.12 8.64 9.34
N SER A 154 4.90 9.07 10.32
CA SER A 154 5.19 8.32 11.55
C SER A 154 4.72 9.10 12.79
N PRO A 155 4.65 8.48 13.97
CA PRO A 155 4.32 9.17 15.21
C PRO A 155 5.22 10.37 15.52
N THR A 156 6.45 10.35 15.02
CA THR A 156 7.43 11.45 15.20
C THR A 156 7.37 12.52 14.12
N THR A 157 6.50 12.37 13.10
CA THR A 157 6.36 13.38 12.04
C THR A 157 5.82 14.69 12.64
N THR A 158 6.53 15.78 12.42
CA THR A 158 6.13 17.12 12.91
C THR A 158 4.94 17.66 12.12
N VAL A 159 4.26 18.66 12.70
CA VAL A 159 3.12 19.34 12.05
C VAL A 159 3.54 19.97 10.71
N GLU A 160 4.73 20.59 10.66
CA GLU A 160 5.28 21.19 9.44
C GLU A 160 5.47 20.15 8.33
N ARG A 161 5.96 18.96 8.70
CA ARG A 161 6.12 17.84 7.75
C ARG A 161 4.78 17.26 7.31
N ILE A 162 3.78 17.22 8.19
CA ILE A 162 2.41 16.81 7.82
C ILE A 162 1.85 17.80 6.80
N ARG A 163 2.00 19.11 7.01
CA ARG A 163 1.57 20.14 6.06
C ARG A 163 2.28 19.98 4.72
N ARG A 164 3.61 19.83 4.73
CA ARG A 164 4.39 19.64 3.50
C ARG A 164 3.99 18.37 2.76
N ALA A 165 3.81 17.24 3.46
CA ALA A 165 3.31 16.01 2.88
C ALA A 165 1.90 16.17 2.29
N SER A 166 1.06 17.01 2.89
CA SER A 166 -0.29 17.30 2.39
C SER A 166 -0.31 18.20 1.17
N GLU A 167 0.63 19.14 1.06
CA GLU A 167 0.80 20.03 -0.11
C GLU A 167 1.29 19.25 -1.34
N LEU A 168 2.24 18.34 -1.13
CA LEU A 168 2.84 17.54 -2.19
C LEU A 168 2.06 16.26 -2.48
N GLY A 169 1.34 15.75 -1.48
CA GLY A 169 0.60 14.49 -1.57
C GLY A 169 -0.72 14.62 -2.29
N SER A 170 -1.20 13.47 -2.79
CA SER A 170 -2.54 13.32 -3.35
C SER A 170 -3.06 11.91 -3.08
N GLY A 171 -4.34 11.65 -3.37
CA GLY A 171 -4.99 10.38 -3.08
C GLY A 171 -5.22 10.19 -1.57
N PHE A 172 -4.18 9.82 -0.82
CA PHE A 172 -4.24 9.68 0.64
C PHE A 172 -2.86 9.83 1.29
N LEU A 173 -2.82 10.03 2.61
CA LEU A 173 -1.62 9.95 3.42
C LEU A 173 -1.55 8.58 4.12
N TYR A 174 -0.36 8.02 4.20
CA TYR A 174 -0.12 6.73 4.84
C TYR A 174 0.51 6.94 6.21
N GLY A 175 -0.15 6.52 7.27
CA GLY A 175 0.38 6.59 8.63
C GLY A 175 0.87 5.23 9.14
N ILE A 176 2.05 5.21 9.77
CA ILE A 176 2.54 4.05 10.54
C ILE A 176 2.47 4.35 12.04
N SER A 177 2.15 3.34 12.88
CA SER A 177 2.03 3.53 14.34
C SER A 177 3.34 3.58 15.08
N ARG A 178 4.44 3.12 14.48
CA ARG A 178 5.71 2.92 15.19
C ARG A 178 6.94 3.21 14.36
N LEU A 179 7.96 3.70 15.06
CA LEU A 179 9.37 3.60 14.69
C LEU A 179 9.83 2.17 15.03
N GLY A 180 10.06 1.33 14.04
CA GLY A 180 10.58 -0.04 14.19
C GLY A 180 9.80 -1.10 13.43
N VAL A 181 10.41 -2.27 13.28
CA VAL A 181 9.95 -3.39 12.44
C VAL A 181 8.52 -3.86 12.80
N THR A 182 7.70 -4.04 11.78
CA THR A 182 6.31 -4.48 11.87
C THR A 182 6.15 -5.88 12.47
N GLY A 183 5.20 -6.03 13.42
CA GLY A 183 4.82 -7.32 14.01
C GLY A 183 3.35 -7.30 14.45
N VAL A 184 2.70 -8.48 14.47
CA VAL A 184 1.31 -8.67 14.92
C VAL A 184 1.18 -8.36 16.42
N ARG A 185 0.16 -7.58 16.84
CA ARG A 185 -0.17 -7.29 18.24
C ARG A 185 -1.65 -7.37 18.53
N ASP A 186 -2.01 -7.46 19.81
CA ASP A 186 -3.38 -7.63 20.29
C ASP A 186 -4.15 -6.32 20.49
N THR A 187 -3.47 -5.16 20.52
CA THR A 187 -4.11 -3.84 20.70
C THR A 187 -3.54 -2.81 19.73
N VAL A 188 -4.39 -1.91 19.25
CA VAL A 188 -3.98 -0.73 18.47
C VAL A 188 -3.47 0.32 19.45
N ASP A 189 -2.27 0.87 19.17
CA ASP A 189 -1.52 1.75 20.06
C ASP A 189 -2.09 3.18 20.05
N ASP A 190 -2.09 3.86 21.20
CA ASP A 190 -2.53 5.26 21.35
C ASP A 190 -1.74 6.22 20.45
N SER A 191 -0.47 5.92 20.15
CA SER A 191 0.35 6.72 19.22
C SER A 191 -0.20 6.83 17.80
N ALA A 192 -0.97 5.84 17.39
CA ALA A 192 -1.67 5.83 16.10
C ALA A 192 -2.82 6.81 16.07
N ARG A 193 -3.60 6.80 17.14
CA ARG A 193 -4.70 7.72 17.32
C ARG A 193 -4.21 9.16 17.38
N GLU A 194 -3.14 9.42 18.15
CA GLU A 194 -2.52 10.74 18.24
C GLU A 194 -2.00 11.23 16.88
N LEU A 195 -1.38 10.34 16.09
CA LEU A 195 -0.97 10.67 14.73
C LEU A 195 -2.20 11.02 13.86
N ALA A 196 -3.25 10.21 13.92
CA ALA A 196 -4.47 10.45 13.14
C ALA A 196 -5.14 11.79 13.49
N GLU A 197 -5.22 12.13 14.78
CA GLU A 197 -5.76 13.40 15.25
C GLU A 197 -4.94 14.58 14.73
N ARG A 198 -3.60 14.51 14.79
CA ARG A 198 -2.70 15.54 14.22
C ARG A 198 -2.85 15.68 12.71
N VAL A 199 -2.90 14.57 11.98
CA VAL A 199 -3.07 14.60 10.52
C VAL A 199 -4.41 15.23 10.15
N LYS A 200 -5.50 14.82 10.80
CA LYS A 200 -6.84 15.36 10.53
C LYS A 200 -7.00 16.85 10.86
N SER A 201 -6.19 17.38 11.78
CA SER A 201 -6.18 18.83 12.05
C SER A 201 -5.50 19.66 10.95
N GLU A 202 -4.62 19.05 10.17
CA GLU A 202 -3.79 19.76 9.18
C GLU A 202 -4.25 19.56 7.73
N THR A 203 -5.01 18.49 7.43
CA THR A 203 -5.39 18.18 6.05
C THR A 203 -6.76 17.52 5.92
N ARG A 204 -7.32 17.62 4.70
CA ARG A 204 -8.53 16.88 4.30
C ARG A 204 -8.23 15.62 3.47
N LEU A 205 -6.96 15.38 3.16
CA LEU A 205 -6.59 14.12 2.49
C LEU A 205 -7.03 12.93 3.35
N PRO A 206 -7.51 11.86 2.74
CA PRO A 206 -7.77 10.62 3.45
C PRO A 206 -6.53 10.12 4.18
N LEU A 207 -6.71 9.47 5.32
CA LEU A 207 -5.62 8.83 6.06
C LEU A 207 -5.85 7.33 6.08
N ALA A 208 -4.89 6.57 5.56
CA ALA A 208 -4.80 5.13 5.73
C ALA A 208 -3.76 4.79 6.80
N LEU A 209 -4.08 3.88 7.72
CA LEU A 209 -3.21 3.51 8.82
C LEU A 209 -2.78 2.04 8.74
N GLY A 210 -1.46 1.79 8.80
CA GLY A 210 -0.85 0.47 8.79
C GLY A 210 -0.23 0.12 10.14
N PHE A 211 -0.71 -0.97 10.82
CA PHE A 211 -0.39 -1.23 12.23
C PHE A 211 -0.44 -2.68 12.68
N GLY A 212 0.16 -3.59 11.99
CA GLY A 212 0.06 -4.98 12.42
C GLY A 212 -1.40 -5.45 12.48
N ILE A 213 -2.25 -4.85 11.63
CA ILE A 213 -3.67 -5.18 11.49
C ILE A 213 -3.76 -6.61 11.01
N SER A 214 -4.49 -7.42 11.77
CA SER A 214 -4.61 -8.84 11.50
C SER A 214 -5.99 -9.41 11.82
N ARG A 215 -6.90 -8.59 12.38
CA ARG A 215 -8.24 -9.00 12.83
C ARG A 215 -9.29 -7.93 12.48
N PRO A 216 -10.58 -8.30 12.35
CA PRO A 216 -11.67 -7.36 12.10
C PRO A 216 -11.78 -6.25 13.14
N GLU A 217 -11.50 -6.57 14.42
CA GLU A 217 -11.53 -5.61 15.53
C GLU A 217 -10.54 -4.46 15.29
N HIS A 218 -9.35 -4.76 14.73
CA HIS A 218 -8.35 -3.76 14.39
C HIS A 218 -8.86 -2.82 13.29
N VAL A 219 -9.50 -3.38 12.24
CA VAL A 219 -10.08 -2.59 11.15
C VAL A 219 -11.18 -1.67 11.69
N ARG A 220 -12.09 -2.20 12.54
CA ARG A 220 -13.14 -1.40 13.19
C ARG A 220 -12.59 -0.31 14.08
N SER A 221 -11.56 -0.60 14.87
CA SER A 221 -10.90 0.37 15.75
C SER A 221 -10.30 1.52 14.94
N ILE A 222 -9.56 1.21 13.88
CA ILE A 222 -8.97 2.22 12.97
C ILE A 222 -10.05 3.10 12.35
N GLY A 223 -11.16 2.53 11.93
CA GLY A 223 -12.27 3.27 11.33
C GLY A 223 -12.90 4.35 12.21
N GLN A 224 -12.59 4.37 13.50
CA GLN A 224 -13.01 5.44 14.40
C GLN A 224 -12.22 6.75 14.18
N TRP A 225 -10.99 6.66 13.67
CA TRP A 225 -10.07 7.81 13.56
C TRP A 225 -9.34 7.94 12.22
N ALA A 226 -9.41 6.95 11.33
CA ALA A 226 -8.83 7.02 9.99
C ALA A 226 -9.83 6.57 8.93
N ASP A 227 -9.52 6.85 7.67
CA ASP A 227 -10.40 6.53 6.54
C ASP A 227 -10.21 5.08 6.05
N ALA A 228 -9.02 4.50 6.25
CA ALA A 228 -8.73 3.13 5.87
C ALA A 228 -7.73 2.44 6.80
N ALA A 229 -7.83 1.11 6.84
CA ALA A 229 -6.90 0.22 7.51
C ALA A 229 -6.01 -0.49 6.47
N VAL A 230 -4.69 -0.54 6.68
CA VAL A 230 -3.75 -1.23 5.80
C VAL A 230 -3.32 -2.55 6.39
N VAL A 231 -3.54 -3.63 5.65
CA VAL A 231 -3.19 -5.00 6.03
C VAL A 231 -2.06 -5.49 5.14
N GLY A 232 -0.86 -5.60 5.70
CA GLY A 232 0.34 -6.07 5.00
C GLY A 232 0.84 -7.41 5.55
N SER A 233 1.69 -7.38 6.57
CA SER A 233 2.40 -8.56 7.08
C SER A 233 1.50 -9.75 7.40
N ALA A 234 0.28 -9.53 7.88
CA ALA A 234 -0.65 -10.61 8.19
C ALA A 234 -1.14 -11.33 6.91
N LEU A 235 -1.45 -10.57 5.86
CA LEU A 235 -1.81 -11.14 4.55
C LEU A 235 -0.62 -11.84 3.89
N VAL A 236 0.57 -11.23 3.91
CA VAL A 236 1.81 -11.83 3.40
C VAL A 236 2.13 -13.15 4.13
N LYS A 237 1.82 -13.24 5.43
CA LYS A 237 1.95 -14.48 6.19
C LYS A 237 0.99 -15.56 5.69
N VAL A 238 -0.28 -15.25 5.43
CA VAL A 238 -1.24 -16.18 4.82
C VAL A 238 -0.72 -16.69 3.47
N ILE A 239 -0.19 -15.78 2.63
CA ILE A 239 0.40 -16.16 1.34
C ILE A 239 1.60 -17.10 1.54
N ALA A 240 2.49 -16.81 2.48
CA ALA A 240 3.67 -17.63 2.75
C ALA A 240 3.31 -19.04 3.26
N GLU A 241 2.27 -19.15 4.11
CA GLU A 241 1.82 -20.42 4.67
C GLU A 241 1.14 -21.31 3.64
N HIS A 242 0.49 -20.73 2.63
CA HIS A 242 -0.31 -21.46 1.62
C HIS A 242 0.27 -21.37 0.20
N GLY A 243 1.41 -20.72 0.00
CA GLY A 243 1.95 -20.39 -1.33
C GLY A 243 2.09 -21.55 -2.30
N GLN A 244 2.34 -22.76 -1.80
CA GLN A 244 2.46 -23.99 -2.59
C GLN A 244 1.12 -24.77 -2.68
N SER A 245 0.08 -24.33 -1.99
CA SER A 245 -1.22 -25.00 -1.95
C SER A 245 -2.11 -24.61 -3.13
N ALA A 246 -2.91 -25.56 -3.62
CA ALA A 246 -4.00 -25.26 -4.55
C ALA A 246 -5.09 -24.38 -3.92
N GLY A 247 -5.23 -24.39 -2.59
CA GLY A 247 -6.20 -23.60 -1.82
C GLY A 247 -5.74 -22.17 -1.49
N LEU A 248 -4.56 -21.74 -1.94
CA LEU A 248 -4.03 -20.41 -1.62
C LEU A 248 -5.04 -19.27 -1.85
N LEU A 249 -5.67 -19.25 -3.02
CA LEU A 249 -6.59 -18.19 -3.40
C LEU A 249 -7.84 -18.15 -2.50
N ASP A 250 -8.32 -19.31 -2.09
CA ASP A 250 -9.49 -19.42 -1.20
C ASP A 250 -9.13 -18.94 0.22
N GLU A 251 -7.90 -19.22 0.69
CA GLU A 251 -7.42 -18.71 1.98
C GLU A 251 -7.26 -17.20 1.97
N VAL A 252 -6.69 -16.63 0.90
CA VAL A 252 -6.57 -15.18 0.70
C VAL A 252 -7.96 -14.51 0.70
N GLU A 253 -8.90 -15.04 -0.09
CA GLU A 253 -10.26 -14.52 -0.14
C GLU A 253 -10.96 -14.60 1.22
N ARG A 254 -10.89 -15.75 1.88
CA ARG A 254 -11.48 -15.97 3.20
C ARG A 254 -10.95 -14.96 4.22
N TYR A 255 -9.63 -14.75 4.22
CA TYR A 255 -8.98 -13.82 5.13
C TYR A 255 -9.44 -12.36 4.90
N VAL A 256 -9.46 -11.90 3.66
CA VAL A 256 -9.92 -10.54 3.33
C VAL A 256 -11.40 -10.34 3.67
N ARG A 257 -12.27 -11.30 3.33
CA ARG A 257 -13.69 -11.24 3.68
C ARG A 257 -13.92 -11.25 5.19
N TRP A 258 -13.12 -12.03 5.93
CA TRP A 258 -13.17 -12.05 7.39
C TRP A 258 -12.78 -10.71 8.00
N LEU A 259 -11.75 -10.04 7.47
CA LEU A 259 -11.34 -8.71 7.94
C LEU A 259 -12.40 -7.62 7.76
N ARG A 260 -13.31 -7.80 6.82
CA ARG A 260 -14.39 -6.84 6.51
C ARG A 260 -15.65 -7.02 7.36
N ASN A 261 -15.75 -8.11 8.10
CA ASN A 261 -16.86 -8.40 9.03
C ASN A 261 -16.61 -7.81 10.42
#